data_134986cce63a912d8bc1ddb5424680a7
#
_entry.id   134986cce63a912d8bc1ddb5424680a7
#
_cell.length_a   1.000
_cell.length_b   1.000
_cell.length_c   1.000
_cell.angle_alpha   90.00
_cell.angle_beta   90.00
_cell.angle_gamma   90.00
#
_symmetry.space_group_name_H-M   'P 1'
#
loop_
_entity.id
_entity.type
_entity.pdbx_description
1 polymer ?
#
loop_
_entity_poly.entity_id
_entity_poly.type
_entity_poly.pdbx_seq_one_letter_code
_entity_poly.pdbx_strand_id
1 'polypeptide(L)'
;MSPGPARVAPGALQAALWELLDASHREDAGPFLTLLDQAESTVDADQEPSWTAWRHALGARRALLAGDADVAAGEISAARDLLDRCPTSSDTALLMAYLAHTETTADHLDHAMLLAVDASLLTDGPSVQPSRALLQAHRWLSLTLSGLDLEELAVVHAVRGHQVAAELPDVGDRGRLLLLTARQHVELAQTMRRRGETERATELATEAIACATGARELDWSPEQADADLLDVVQAWALMCAGDLDAALGPLRRVRRSVQRDGGVWLRGYTDLVLARLLGALARRDGDALVGEEAIGLLVDAAGAFAASGDRRRYRQALLELGQDNADLGRPAEALHWLEAYRADTGRAHARGRQMWAAMFVRRSRLREAERQAALLRRHALEDPLTGLGNRRSAERRLGTFRLGEEPLSLAVVDVDRFKEVNDDTSHTHGDAVLRRVADLLREHSRTGDEVYRWAGDEFLVVLPTATEPQAVVVMERLRSAVAEADWTDLQLSEPVTVSIGVATAPAVADGQPSPVVGWRALFDTADLHLFSAKRLGRNRVRAHGAAEPAAVERGASA
;
A
#
# COMPACT_ATOMS: atom_id res chain seq x y z
N MET A 1 -2.01 51.62 6.15
CA MET A 1 -1.63 50.24 6.41
C MET A 1 -2.91 49.43 6.46
N SER A 2 -3.28 48.78 5.35
CA SER A 2 -4.41 47.83 5.33
C SER A 2 -4.01 46.59 6.14
N PRO A 3 -4.88 46.00 6.98
CA PRO A 3 -4.58 44.75 7.62
C PRO A 3 -4.43 43.68 6.55
N GLY A 4 -3.29 43.00 6.55
CA GLY A 4 -3.08 41.84 5.70
C GLY A 4 -4.12 40.76 5.99
N PRO A 5 -4.42 39.87 5.01
CA PRO A 5 -5.43 38.83 5.18
C PRO A 5 -5.12 38.00 6.42
N ALA A 6 -6.14 37.80 7.26
CA ALA A 6 -6.03 36.98 8.46
C ALA A 6 -5.62 35.54 8.02
N ARG A 7 -4.51 35.02 8.56
CA ARG A 7 -4.11 33.63 8.34
C ARG A 7 -5.22 32.72 8.81
N VAL A 8 -5.84 32.00 7.89
CA VAL A 8 -6.83 30.96 8.22
C VAL A 8 -6.14 29.83 8.97
N ALA A 9 -6.71 29.39 10.08
CA ALA A 9 -6.16 28.27 10.83
C ALA A 9 -6.18 26.97 9.97
N PRO A 10 -5.18 26.07 10.08
CA PRO A 10 -5.12 24.85 9.28
C PRO A 10 -6.41 24.02 9.27
N GLY A 11 -7.16 24.00 10.38
CA GLY A 11 -8.45 23.31 10.48
C GLY A 11 -9.57 23.89 9.62
N ALA A 12 -9.53 25.18 9.30
CA ALA A 12 -10.54 25.81 8.44
C ALA A 12 -10.32 25.46 6.96
N LEU A 13 -9.07 25.32 6.52
CA LEU A 13 -8.73 24.83 5.18
C LEU A 13 -9.20 23.39 4.98
N GLN A 14 -8.96 22.54 5.97
CA GLN A 14 -9.38 21.15 5.94
C GLN A 14 -10.92 21.02 5.94
N ALA A 15 -11.62 21.86 6.70
CA ALA A 15 -13.08 21.89 6.68
C ALA A 15 -13.65 22.28 5.31
N ALA A 16 -13.10 23.34 4.67
CA ALA A 16 -13.50 23.74 3.33
C ALA A 16 -13.24 22.64 2.28
N LEU A 17 -12.13 21.92 2.39
CA LEU A 17 -11.83 20.79 1.50
C LEU A 17 -12.88 19.69 1.59
N TRP A 18 -13.32 19.32 2.79
CA TRP A 18 -14.34 18.28 2.96
C TRP A 18 -15.69 18.68 2.32
N GLU A 19 -16.11 19.90 2.50
CA GLU A 19 -17.33 20.43 1.87
C GLU A 19 -17.20 20.46 0.34
N LEU A 20 -16.04 20.88 -0.18
CA LEU A 20 -15.74 20.87 -1.61
C LEU A 20 -15.75 19.47 -2.21
N LEU A 21 -15.16 18.48 -1.54
CA LEU A 21 -15.14 17.11 -1.99
C LEU A 21 -16.55 16.50 -2.03
N ASP A 22 -17.36 16.75 -1.01
CA ASP A 22 -18.76 16.29 -0.96
C ASP A 22 -19.59 16.95 -2.05
N ALA A 23 -19.44 18.27 -2.27
CA ALA A 23 -20.15 19.00 -3.31
C ALA A 23 -19.69 18.64 -4.73
N SER A 24 -18.40 18.34 -4.94
CA SER A 24 -17.82 18.03 -6.26
C SER A 24 -18.39 16.78 -6.91
N HIS A 25 -18.97 15.89 -6.13
CA HIS A 25 -19.55 14.63 -6.59
C HIS A 25 -21.06 14.74 -6.88
N ARG A 26 -21.70 15.85 -6.52
CA ARG A 26 -23.12 16.08 -6.77
C ARG A 26 -23.37 16.42 -8.24
N GLU A 27 -24.53 16.06 -8.75
CA GLU A 27 -24.94 16.43 -10.11
C GLU A 27 -25.19 17.93 -10.25
N ASP A 28 -25.72 18.58 -9.20
CA ASP A 28 -25.82 20.03 -9.16
C ASP A 28 -24.47 20.66 -8.85
N ALA A 29 -23.85 21.23 -9.86
CA ALA A 29 -22.55 21.88 -9.74
C ALA A 29 -22.58 23.23 -9.00
N GLY A 30 -23.74 23.85 -8.82
CA GLY A 30 -23.88 25.19 -8.22
C GLY A 30 -23.25 25.32 -6.85
N PRO A 31 -23.56 24.43 -5.88
CA PRO A 31 -22.94 24.44 -4.56
C PRO A 31 -21.42 24.30 -4.60
N PHE A 32 -20.90 23.40 -5.43
CA PHE A 32 -19.45 23.20 -5.61
C PHE A 32 -18.76 24.45 -6.13
N LEU A 33 -19.29 25.08 -7.18
CA LEU A 33 -18.72 26.31 -7.75
C LEU A 33 -18.71 27.46 -6.74
N THR A 34 -19.80 27.62 -5.99
CA THR A 34 -19.90 28.65 -4.95
C THR A 34 -18.87 28.45 -3.82
N LEU A 35 -18.73 27.19 -3.34
CA LEU A 35 -17.76 26.85 -2.30
C LEU A 35 -16.32 27.03 -2.79
N LEU A 36 -16.04 26.68 -4.06
CA LEU A 36 -14.70 26.82 -4.63
C LEU A 36 -14.30 28.31 -4.74
N ASP A 37 -15.18 29.18 -5.24
CA ASP A 37 -14.94 30.61 -5.31
C ASP A 37 -14.70 31.23 -3.92
N GLN A 38 -15.44 30.80 -2.90
CA GLN A 38 -15.24 31.22 -1.53
C GLN A 38 -13.88 30.75 -0.98
N ALA A 39 -13.52 29.49 -1.21
CA ALA A 39 -12.24 28.94 -0.77
C ALA A 39 -11.06 29.65 -1.42
N GLU A 40 -11.10 29.91 -2.74
CA GLU A 40 -10.07 30.64 -3.48
C GLU A 40 -9.87 32.08 -2.96
N SER A 41 -10.93 32.72 -2.47
CA SER A 41 -10.87 34.09 -1.93
C SER A 41 -10.28 34.19 -0.53
N THR A 42 -10.29 33.11 0.24
CA THR A 42 -9.90 33.10 1.67
C THR A 42 -8.55 32.50 1.97
N VAL A 43 -8.00 31.71 1.05
CA VAL A 43 -6.76 30.96 1.26
C VAL A 43 -5.61 31.53 0.46
N ASP A 44 -4.53 31.90 1.14
CA ASP A 44 -3.25 32.26 0.51
C ASP A 44 -2.52 30.94 0.15
N ALA A 45 -2.75 30.48 -1.09
CA ALA A 45 -2.33 29.17 -1.59
C ALA A 45 -0.81 29.06 -1.82
N ASP A 46 -0.06 30.15 -1.80
CA ASP A 46 1.36 30.17 -2.20
C ASP A 46 2.32 29.58 -1.13
N GLN A 47 1.82 29.18 0.04
CA GLN A 47 2.66 28.75 1.15
C GLN A 47 2.73 27.22 1.35
N GLU A 48 1.79 26.44 0.83
CA GLU A 48 1.77 24.97 1.05
C GLU A 48 1.52 24.21 -0.27
N PRO A 49 2.50 23.37 -0.71
CA PRO A 49 2.40 22.62 -1.98
C PRO A 49 1.14 21.77 -2.09
N SER A 50 0.70 21.15 -1.00
CA SER A 50 -0.49 20.30 -0.95
C SER A 50 -1.76 21.07 -1.28
N TRP A 51 -1.92 22.30 -0.71
CA TRP A 51 -3.09 23.11 -1.02
C TRP A 51 -3.07 23.66 -2.44
N THR A 52 -1.90 24.06 -2.94
CA THR A 52 -1.76 24.47 -4.34
C THR A 52 -2.14 23.35 -5.30
N ALA A 53 -1.74 22.11 -5.02
CA ALA A 53 -2.12 20.95 -5.79
C ALA A 53 -3.64 20.67 -5.72
N TRP A 54 -4.27 20.83 -4.54
CA TRP A 54 -5.73 20.73 -4.38
C TRP A 54 -6.47 21.80 -5.18
N ARG A 55 -6.01 23.05 -5.16
CA ARG A 55 -6.61 24.14 -5.97
C ARG A 55 -6.63 23.79 -7.44
N HIS A 56 -5.53 23.27 -7.98
CA HIS A 56 -5.48 22.79 -9.36
C HIS A 56 -6.39 21.59 -9.61
N ALA A 57 -6.45 20.62 -8.70
CA ALA A 57 -7.33 19.47 -8.83
C ALA A 57 -8.82 19.86 -8.86
N LEU A 58 -9.23 20.78 -7.99
CA LEU A 58 -10.60 21.33 -7.96
C LEU A 58 -10.88 22.24 -9.16
N GLY A 59 -9.88 23.03 -9.60
CA GLY A 59 -9.93 23.83 -10.83
C GLY A 59 -10.14 22.97 -12.06
N ALA A 60 -9.49 21.82 -12.15
CA ALA A 60 -9.71 20.85 -13.22
C ALA A 60 -11.17 20.35 -13.23
N ARG A 61 -11.74 20.06 -12.07
CA ARG A 61 -13.16 19.68 -11.97
C ARG A 61 -14.09 20.81 -12.46
N ARG A 62 -13.81 22.06 -12.07
CA ARG A 62 -14.55 23.24 -12.57
C ARG A 62 -14.51 23.34 -14.08
N ALA A 63 -13.32 23.18 -14.69
CA ALA A 63 -13.14 23.23 -16.13
C ALA A 63 -13.91 22.11 -16.86
N LEU A 64 -13.90 20.88 -16.33
CA LEU A 64 -14.68 19.76 -16.87
C LEU A 64 -16.18 20.03 -16.81
N LEU A 65 -16.68 20.63 -15.74
CA LEU A 65 -18.10 21.02 -15.61
C LEU A 65 -18.49 22.12 -16.61
N ALA A 66 -17.56 23.01 -16.96
CA ALA A 66 -17.72 24.04 -17.97
C ALA A 66 -17.56 23.50 -19.41
N GLY A 67 -17.13 22.25 -19.59
CA GLY A 67 -16.86 21.63 -20.90
C GLY A 67 -15.53 22.07 -21.52
N ASP A 68 -14.63 22.70 -20.76
CA ASP A 68 -13.33 23.19 -21.23
C ASP A 68 -12.23 22.15 -20.97
N ALA A 69 -12.06 21.22 -21.93
CA ALA A 69 -11.11 20.12 -21.81
C ALA A 69 -9.64 20.57 -21.78
N ASP A 70 -9.30 21.64 -22.50
CA ASP A 70 -7.90 22.14 -22.57
C ASP A 70 -7.48 22.77 -21.24
N VAL A 71 -8.35 23.57 -20.63
CA VAL A 71 -8.10 24.13 -19.29
C VAL A 71 -8.04 23.02 -18.26
N ALA A 72 -8.95 22.05 -18.32
CA ALA A 72 -8.92 20.89 -17.42
C ALA A 72 -7.58 20.12 -17.50
N ALA A 73 -7.09 19.85 -18.71
CA ALA A 73 -5.82 19.16 -18.91
C ALA A 73 -4.62 19.95 -18.35
N GLY A 74 -4.63 21.28 -18.51
CA GLY A 74 -3.60 22.16 -17.93
C GLY A 74 -3.60 22.13 -16.40
N GLU A 75 -4.78 22.23 -15.79
CA GLU A 75 -4.97 22.16 -14.34
C GLU A 75 -4.56 20.78 -13.76
N ILE A 76 -4.92 19.70 -14.42
CA ILE A 76 -4.50 18.34 -14.02
C ILE A 76 -2.98 18.20 -14.07
N SER A 77 -2.34 18.69 -15.15
CA SER A 77 -0.87 18.65 -15.27
C SER A 77 -0.19 19.43 -14.15
N ALA A 78 -0.67 20.63 -13.85
CA ALA A 78 -0.13 21.47 -12.77
C ALA A 78 -0.27 20.79 -11.39
N ALA A 79 -1.42 20.14 -11.11
CA ALA A 79 -1.61 19.39 -9.89
C ALA A 79 -0.61 18.21 -9.78
N ARG A 80 -0.42 17.47 -10.86
CA ARG A 80 0.52 16.33 -10.90
C ARG A 80 1.96 16.71 -10.66
N ASP A 81 2.41 17.83 -11.23
CA ASP A 81 3.79 18.33 -11.06
C ASP A 81 4.12 18.70 -9.60
N LEU A 82 3.09 18.92 -8.79
CA LEU A 82 3.25 19.24 -7.37
C LEU A 82 3.25 17.99 -6.47
N LEU A 83 2.77 16.83 -6.95
CA LEU A 83 2.66 15.61 -6.13
C LEU A 83 4.01 15.15 -5.53
N ASP A 84 5.10 15.27 -6.29
CA ASP A 84 6.45 14.91 -5.82
C ASP A 84 6.95 15.77 -4.65
N ARG A 85 6.32 16.93 -4.42
CA ARG A 85 6.63 17.86 -3.32
C ARG A 85 5.73 17.67 -2.12
N CYS A 86 4.66 16.88 -2.26
CA CYS A 86 3.74 16.58 -1.16
C CYS A 86 4.33 15.50 -0.24
N PRO A 87 4.07 15.56 1.07
CA PRO A 87 4.53 14.54 2.01
C PRO A 87 3.82 13.20 1.74
N THR A 88 4.49 12.08 2.00
CA THR A 88 3.88 10.75 1.92
C THR A 88 2.88 10.57 3.08
N SER A 89 1.59 10.71 2.79
CA SER A 89 0.52 10.72 3.79
C SER A 89 -0.83 10.26 3.21
N SER A 90 -1.81 10.02 4.08
CA SER A 90 -3.21 9.76 3.67
C SER A 90 -3.84 10.94 2.92
N ASP A 91 -3.45 12.18 3.23
CA ASP A 91 -3.94 13.38 2.53
C ASP A 91 -3.42 13.41 1.08
N THR A 92 -2.17 13.01 0.85
CA THR A 92 -1.62 12.88 -0.50
C THR A 92 -2.24 11.70 -1.25
N ALA A 93 -2.51 10.58 -0.57
CA ALA A 93 -3.27 9.47 -1.16
C ALA A 93 -4.67 9.91 -1.62
N LEU A 94 -5.35 10.73 -0.81
CA LEU A 94 -6.64 11.31 -1.15
C LEU A 94 -6.56 12.23 -2.38
N LEU A 95 -5.57 13.12 -2.42
CA LEU A 95 -5.35 14.00 -3.58
C LEU A 95 -5.12 13.21 -4.87
N MET A 96 -4.26 12.18 -4.81
CA MET A 96 -4.00 11.31 -5.96
C MET A 96 -5.25 10.53 -6.39
N ALA A 97 -6.05 10.03 -5.45
CA ALA A 97 -7.28 9.31 -5.72
C ALA A 97 -8.35 10.22 -6.38
N TYR A 98 -8.46 11.46 -5.91
CA TYR A 98 -9.35 12.47 -6.49
C TYR A 98 -8.90 12.88 -7.89
N LEU A 99 -7.60 13.12 -8.11
CA LEU A 99 -7.04 13.38 -9.44
C LEU A 99 -7.25 12.20 -10.38
N ALA A 100 -7.08 10.96 -9.91
CA ALA A 100 -7.35 9.77 -10.70
C ALA A 100 -8.82 9.72 -11.16
N HIS A 101 -9.75 10.08 -10.28
CA HIS A 101 -11.16 10.18 -10.64
C HIS A 101 -11.43 11.30 -11.66
N THR A 102 -10.79 12.45 -11.50
CA THR A 102 -10.88 13.57 -12.43
C THR A 102 -10.34 13.20 -13.81
N GLU A 103 -9.20 12.51 -13.88
CA GLU A 103 -8.64 11.97 -15.14
C GLU A 103 -9.57 10.93 -15.78
N THR A 104 -10.24 10.09 -14.99
CA THR A 104 -11.26 9.16 -15.53
C THR A 104 -12.42 9.91 -16.17
N THR A 105 -12.85 11.00 -15.56
CA THR A 105 -13.91 11.87 -16.10
C THR A 105 -13.47 12.58 -17.39
N ALA A 106 -12.18 12.96 -17.46
CA ALA A 106 -11.55 13.56 -18.65
C ALA A 106 -11.21 12.53 -19.74
N ASP A 107 -11.53 11.25 -19.56
CA ASP A 107 -11.26 10.13 -20.47
C ASP A 107 -9.75 9.83 -20.67
N HIS A 108 -8.90 10.23 -19.72
CA HIS A 108 -7.46 9.94 -19.68
C HIS A 108 -7.17 8.70 -18.81
N LEU A 109 -7.64 7.53 -19.26
CA LEU A 109 -7.69 6.30 -18.47
C LEU A 109 -6.31 5.77 -18.04
N ASP A 110 -5.26 6.00 -18.83
CA ASP A 110 -3.87 5.63 -18.54
C ASP A 110 -3.31 6.42 -17.35
N HIS A 111 -3.53 7.73 -17.32
CA HIS A 111 -3.12 8.57 -16.21
C HIS A 111 -3.93 8.30 -14.95
N ALA A 112 -5.25 8.10 -15.09
CA ALA A 112 -6.12 7.71 -14.00
C ALA A 112 -5.64 6.44 -13.31
N MET A 113 -5.25 5.41 -14.09
CA MET A 113 -4.73 4.15 -13.56
C MET A 113 -3.42 4.34 -12.81
N LEU A 114 -2.47 5.10 -13.36
CA LEU A 114 -1.19 5.34 -12.70
C LEU A 114 -1.38 6.03 -11.34
N LEU A 115 -2.20 7.07 -11.31
CA LEU A 115 -2.52 7.78 -10.06
C LEU A 115 -3.26 6.88 -9.06
N ALA A 116 -4.19 6.04 -9.53
CA ALA A 116 -4.91 5.09 -8.67
C ALA A 116 -3.98 4.05 -8.03
N VAL A 117 -3.00 3.54 -8.79
CA VAL A 117 -1.98 2.62 -8.25
C VAL A 117 -1.12 3.31 -7.19
N ASP A 118 -0.66 4.54 -7.47
CA ASP A 118 0.17 5.29 -6.51
C ASP A 118 -0.62 5.64 -5.25
N ALA A 119 -1.87 6.08 -5.38
CA ALA A 119 -2.75 6.34 -4.25
C ALA A 119 -2.99 5.07 -3.42
N SER A 120 -3.26 3.92 -4.07
CA SER A 120 -3.47 2.65 -3.38
C SER A 120 -2.25 2.22 -2.56
N LEU A 121 -1.03 2.39 -3.11
CA LEU A 121 0.21 2.08 -2.37
C LEU A 121 0.37 2.93 -1.10
N LEU A 122 -0.10 4.18 -1.12
CA LEU A 122 -0.05 5.06 0.06
C LEU A 122 -1.11 4.71 1.11
N THR A 123 -2.18 4.00 0.74
CA THR A 123 -3.22 3.56 1.71
C THR A 123 -2.84 2.28 2.47
N ASP A 124 -1.85 1.52 2.03
CA ASP A 124 -1.49 0.19 2.58
C ASP A 124 -0.24 0.20 3.48
N GLY A 125 0.27 1.37 3.90
CA GLY A 125 1.48 1.48 4.73
C GLY A 125 1.29 1.00 6.18
N PRO A 126 2.31 0.39 6.82
CA PRO A 126 2.22 -0.13 8.19
C PRO A 126 2.04 0.96 9.26
N SER A 127 2.24 2.22 8.91
CA SER A 127 2.06 3.39 9.80
C SER A 127 0.80 4.20 9.48
N VAL A 128 -0.05 3.73 8.57
CA VAL A 128 -1.28 4.45 8.19
C VAL A 128 -2.32 4.29 9.28
N GLN A 129 -2.78 5.43 9.83
CA GLN A 129 -3.80 5.45 10.87
C GLN A 129 -5.18 5.75 10.27
N PRO A 130 -6.28 5.21 10.84
CA PRO A 130 -7.63 5.55 10.45
C PRO A 130 -7.86 7.07 10.50
N SER A 131 -8.30 7.63 9.38
CA SER A 131 -8.56 9.07 9.25
C SER A 131 -9.62 9.33 8.19
N ARG A 132 -10.24 10.52 8.22
CA ARG A 132 -11.19 10.91 7.17
C ARG A 132 -10.53 11.00 5.80
N ALA A 133 -9.27 11.40 5.73
CA ALA A 133 -8.50 11.41 4.49
C ALA A 133 -8.32 10.00 3.91
N LEU A 134 -7.96 9.02 4.75
CA LEU A 134 -7.83 7.62 4.33
C LEU A 134 -9.16 7.05 3.85
N LEU A 135 -10.24 7.29 4.57
CA LEU A 135 -11.60 6.90 4.20
C LEU A 135 -11.97 7.46 2.82
N GLN A 136 -11.79 8.76 2.62
CA GLN A 136 -12.11 9.41 1.35
C GLN A 136 -11.18 8.96 0.22
N ALA A 137 -9.91 8.66 0.49
CA ALA A 137 -9.01 8.07 -0.50
C ALA A 137 -9.55 6.73 -1.00
N HIS A 138 -10.00 5.85 -0.12
CA HIS A 138 -10.63 4.59 -0.50
C HIS A 138 -11.94 4.80 -1.27
N ARG A 139 -12.77 5.78 -0.90
CA ARG A 139 -14.00 6.13 -1.64
C ARG A 139 -13.69 6.52 -3.09
N TRP A 140 -12.76 7.47 -3.29
CA TRP A 140 -12.39 7.95 -4.62
C TRP A 140 -11.67 6.87 -5.46
N LEU A 141 -10.84 6.03 -4.83
CA LEU A 141 -10.24 4.86 -5.50
C LEU A 141 -11.29 3.88 -5.98
N SER A 142 -12.28 3.55 -5.15
CA SER A 142 -13.38 2.67 -5.54
C SER A 142 -14.16 3.22 -6.76
N LEU A 143 -14.48 4.51 -6.76
CA LEU A 143 -15.16 5.17 -7.87
C LEU A 143 -14.32 5.17 -9.16
N THR A 144 -13.02 5.48 -9.03
CA THR A 144 -12.09 5.48 -10.17
C THR A 144 -11.92 4.09 -10.77
N LEU A 145 -11.69 3.09 -9.94
CA LEU A 145 -11.49 1.70 -10.38
C LEU A 145 -12.75 1.12 -11.04
N SER A 146 -13.93 1.46 -10.51
CA SER A 146 -15.19 1.13 -11.18
C SER A 146 -15.29 1.79 -12.56
N GLY A 147 -14.90 3.06 -12.69
CA GLY A 147 -14.85 3.77 -13.98
C GLY A 147 -13.85 3.17 -14.99
N LEU A 148 -12.82 2.50 -14.49
CA LEU A 148 -11.79 1.80 -15.27
C LEU A 148 -12.13 0.34 -15.60
N ASP A 149 -13.36 -0.12 -15.32
CA ASP A 149 -13.81 -1.51 -15.48
C ASP A 149 -13.01 -2.53 -14.63
N LEU A 150 -12.49 -2.09 -13.46
CA LEU A 150 -11.78 -2.91 -12.48
C LEU A 150 -12.65 -3.15 -11.24
N GLU A 151 -13.78 -3.80 -11.43
CA GLU A 151 -14.86 -3.96 -10.45
C GLU A 151 -14.40 -4.69 -9.18
N GLU A 152 -13.58 -5.74 -9.31
CA GLU A 152 -13.05 -6.49 -8.18
C GLU A 152 -12.21 -5.59 -7.24
N LEU A 153 -11.36 -4.74 -7.82
CA LEU A 153 -10.56 -3.79 -7.04
C LEU A 153 -11.41 -2.65 -6.47
N ALA A 154 -12.45 -2.22 -7.20
CA ALA A 154 -13.39 -1.23 -6.71
C ALA A 154 -14.11 -1.70 -5.44
N VAL A 155 -14.54 -2.97 -5.40
CA VAL A 155 -15.13 -3.62 -4.20
C VAL A 155 -14.11 -3.64 -3.05
N VAL A 156 -12.86 -4.04 -3.30
CA VAL A 156 -11.82 -4.09 -2.25
C VAL A 156 -11.65 -2.72 -1.58
N HIS A 157 -11.57 -1.64 -2.37
CA HIS A 157 -11.42 -0.30 -1.80
C HIS A 157 -12.71 0.19 -1.12
N ALA A 158 -13.91 -0.14 -1.61
CA ALA A 158 -15.16 0.18 -0.94
C ALA A 158 -15.25 -0.47 0.45
N VAL A 159 -14.91 -1.76 0.55
CA VAL A 159 -14.88 -2.52 1.81
C VAL A 159 -13.86 -1.94 2.78
N ARG A 160 -12.63 -1.64 2.33
CA ARG A 160 -11.60 -1.01 3.17
C ARG A 160 -12.04 0.36 3.67
N GLY A 161 -12.64 1.18 2.80
CA GLY A 161 -13.18 2.48 3.17
C GLY A 161 -14.27 2.34 4.25
N HIS A 162 -15.17 1.37 4.11
CA HIS A 162 -16.18 1.07 5.12
C HIS A 162 -15.56 0.61 6.45
N GLN A 163 -14.52 -0.22 6.43
CA GLN A 163 -13.79 -0.62 7.65
C GLN A 163 -13.18 0.58 8.37
N VAL A 164 -12.51 1.48 7.64
CA VAL A 164 -11.98 2.72 8.21
C VAL A 164 -13.10 3.60 8.77
N ALA A 165 -14.25 3.71 8.05
CA ALA A 165 -15.39 4.49 8.52
C ALA A 165 -16.00 3.94 9.82
N ALA A 166 -15.91 2.63 10.07
CA ALA A 166 -16.40 2.01 11.31
C ALA A 166 -15.57 2.42 12.55
N GLU A 167 -14.32 2.84 12.36
CA GLU A 167 -13.42 3.31 13.42
C GLU A 167 -13.55 4.83 13.67
N LEU A 168 -14.29 5.55 12.82
CA LEU A 168 -14.47 7.00 12.92
C LEU A 168 -15.86 7.34 13.50
N PRO A 169 -16.00 8.51 14.17
CA PRO A 169 -17.24 8.88 14.83
C PRO A 169 -18.36 9.34 13.90
N ASP A 170 -18.05 9.67 12.63
CA ASP A 170 -19.03 10.21 11.68
C ASP A 170 -19.93 9.10 11.08
N VAL A 171 -21.20 9.07 11.53
CA VAL A 171 -22.19 8.09 11.08
C VAL A 171 -22.61 8.32 9.62
N GLY A 172 -22.62 9.58 9.14
CA GLY A 172 -22.95 9.93 7.76
C GLY A 172 -21.92 9.39 6.77
N ASP A 173 -20.63 9.51 7.06
CA ASP A 173 -19.57 8.93 6.25
C ASP A 173 -19.70 7.40 6.22
N ARG A 174 -20.01 6.76 7.35
CA ARG A 174 -20.26 5.31 7.42
C ARG A 174 -21.43 4.87 6.57
N GLY A 175 -22.55 5.59 6.60
CA GLY A 175 -23.74 5.32 5.77
C GLY A 175 -23.43 5.41 4.27
N ARG A 176 -22.75 6.47 3.85
CA ARG A 176 -22.33 6.65 2.44
C ARG A 176 -21.37 5.56 1.96
N LEU A 177 -20.46 5.11 2.81
CA LEU A 177 -19.54 4.00 2.45
C LEU A 177 -20.25 2.65 2.38
N LEU A 178 -21.23 2.39 3.22
CA LEU A 178 -22.08 1.19 3.11
C LEU A 178 -22.88 1.20 1.81
N LEU A 179 -23.47 2.33 1.42
CA LEU A 179 -24.16 2.49 0.15
C LEU A 179 -23.22 2.27 -1.04
N LEU A 180 -22.01 2.85 -1.00
CA LEU A 180 -21.00 2.63 -2.03
C LEU A 180 -20.62 1.14 -2.12
N THR A 181 -20.38 0.51 -0.98
CA THR A 181 -20.00 -0.90 -0.91
C THR A 181 -21.11 -1.79 -1.47
N ALA A 182 -22.37 -1.56 -1.08
CA ALA A 182 -23.51 -2.27 -1.64
C ALA A 182 -23.60 -2.11 -3.17
N ARG A 183 -23.40 -0.88 -3.68
CA ARG A 183 -23.41 -0.62 -5.12
C ARG A 183 -22.29 -1.36 -5.85
N GLN A 184 -21.06 -1.35 -5.33
CA GLN A 184 -19.95 -2.05 -5.97
C GLN A 184 -20.16 -3.57 -5.99
N HIS A 185 -20.69 -4.15 -4.92
CA HIS A 185 -21.02 -5.58 -4.87
C HIS A 185 -22.08 -5.97 -5.89
N VAL A 186 -23.17 -5.20 -6.03
CA VAL A 186 -24.23 -5.55 -6.99
C VAL A 186 -23.78 -5.35 -8.44
N GLU A 187 -22.94 -4.36 -8.74
CA GLU A 187 -22.35 -4.19 -10.07
C GLU A 187 -21.46 -5.38 -10.43
N LEU A 188 -20.60 -5.82 -9.50
CA LEU A 188 -19.78 -7.01 -9.68
C LEU A 188 -20.63 -8.29 -9.77
N ALA A 189 -21.70 -8.42 -8.97
CA ALA A 189 -22.63 -9.55 -9.06
C ALA A 189 -23.27 -9.66 -10.46
N GLN A 190 -23.66 -8.54 -11.05
CA GLN A 190 -24.18 -8.50 -12.40
C GLN A 190 -23.13 -8.96 -13.45
N THR A 191 -21.87 -8.56 -13.26
CA THR A 191 -20.77 -8.98 -14.14
C THR A 191 -20.51 -10.48 -14.02
N MET A 192 -20.53 -11.03 -12.80
CA MET A 192 -20.37 -12.48 -12.57
C MET A 192 -21.53 -13.28 -13.20
N ARG A 193 -22.77 -12.80 -13.07
CA ARG A 193 -23.93 -13.42 -13.76
C ARG A 193 -23.74 -13.48 -15.27
N ARG A 194 -23.26 -12.41 -15.89
CA ARG A 194 -23.00 -12.38 -17.35
C ARG A 194 -21.90 -13.36 -17.77
N ARG A 195 -20.93 -13.62 -16.88
CA ARG A 195 -19.88 -14.62 -17.09
C ARG A 195 -20.34 -16.05 -16.83
N GLY A 196 -21.58 -16.25 -16.32
CA GLY A 196 -22.11 -17.56 -15.96
C GLY A 196 -21.69 -18.04 -14.55
N GLU A 197 -21.03 -17.19 -13.77
CA GLU A 197 -20.58 -17.48 -12.40
C GLU A 197 -21.72 -17.20 -11.39
N THR A 198 -22.79 -18.00 -11.47
CA THR A 198 -24.04 -17.74 -10.74
C THR A 198 -23.89 -17.83 -9.21
N GLU A 199 -23.09 -18.77 -8.71
CA GLU A 199 -22.86 -18.94 -7.27
C GLU A 199 -22.17 -17.68 -6.69
N ARG A 200 -21.10 -17.24 -7.32
CA ARG A 200 -20.38 -16.02 -6.91
C ARG A 200 -21.24 -14.77 -7.02
N ALA A 201 -22.08 -14.67 -8.06
CA ALA A 201 -23.02 -13.56 -8.20
C ALA A 201 -24.04 -13.52 -7.04
N THR A 202 -24.52 -14.68 -6.59
CA THR A 202 -25.46 -14.76 -5.46
C THR A 202 -24.81 -14.38 -4.13
N GLU A 203 -23.57 -14.79 -3.90
CA GLU A 203 -22.80 -14.37 -2.72
C GLU A 203 -22.67 -12.84 -2.67
N LEU A 204 -22.19 -12.24 -3.76
CA LEU A 204 -22.01 -10.78 -3.87
C LEU A 204 -23.35 -10.03 -3.72
N ALA A 205 -24.43 -10.55 -4.27
CA ALA A 205 -25.76 -9.98 -4.08
C ALA A 205 -26.20 -10.03 -2.61
N THR A 206 -25.90 -11.10 -1.90
CA THR A 206 -26.18 -11.23 -0.47
C THR A 206 -25.39 -10.21 0.35
N GLU A 207 -24.10 -10.02 0.02
CA GLU A 207 -23.27 -9.00 0.64
C GLU A 207 -23.79 -7.58 0.36
N ALA A 208 -24.27 -7.31 -0.87
CA ALA A 208 -24.90 -6.04 -1.22
C ALA A 208 -26.16 -5.77 -0.39
N ILE A 209 -27.03 -6.78 -0.22
CA ILE A 209 -28.22 -6.68 0.63
C ILE A 209 -27.85 -6.39 2.08
N ALA A 210 -26.85 -7.09 2.62
CA ALA A 210 -26.37 -6.87 3.99
C ALA A 210 -25.86 -5.44 4.19
N CYS A 211 -25.04 -4.92 3.27
CA CYS A 211 -24.54 -3.55 3.31
C CYS A 211 -25.69 -2.52 3.19
N ALA A 212 -26.65 -2.74 2.29
CA ALA A 212 -27.80 -1.84 2.14
C ALA A 212 -28.71 -1.84 3.37
N THR A 213 -28.91 -3.00 3.99
CA THR A 213 -29.66 -3.12 5.25
C THR A 213 -28.91 -2.41 6.38
N GLY A 214 -27.60 -2.65 6.52
CA GLY A 214 -26.77 -1.98 7.51
C GLY A 214 -26.77 -0.46 7.37
N ALA A 215 -26.80 0.07 6.13
CA ALA A 215 -26.93 1.50 5.89
C ALA A 215 -28.27 2.07 6.39
N ARG A 216 -29.37 1.30 6.32
CA ARG A 216 -30.68 1.73 6.81
C ARG A 216 -30.82 1.68 8.33
N GLU A 217 -30.07 0.78 8.98
CA GLU A 217 -30.06 0.63 10.44
C GLU A 217 -29.22 1.69 11.16
N LEU A 218 -28.36 2.41 10.42
CA LEU A 218 -27.59 3.51 11.00
C LEU A 218 -28.50 4.73 11.27
N ASP A 219 -28.19 5.42 12.37
CA ASP A 219 -28.82 6.71 12.71
C ASP A 219 -28.17 7.85 11.92
N TRP A 220 -28.41 7.86 10.62
CA TRP A 220 -27.98 8.93 9.70
C TRP A 220 -29.18 9.38 8.84
N SER A 221 -29.12 10.59 8.35
CA SER A 221 -30.16 11.16 7.49
C SER A 221 -29.61 11.27 6.06
N PRO A 222 -29.84 10.27 5.18
CA PRO A 222 -29.41 10.36 3.78
C PRO A 222 -30.13 11.49 3.05
N GLU A 223 -29.45 12.12 2.12
CA GLU A 223 -30.11 12.97 1.13
C GLU A 223 -31.09 12.13 0.28
N GLN A 224 -32.10 12.75 -0.33
CA GLN A 224 -33.11 12.01 -1.10
C GLN A 224 -32.47 11.17 -2.22
N ALA A 225 -31.42 11.69 -2.87
CA ALA A 225 -30.69 10.96 -3.91
C ALA A 225 -29.99 9.70 -3.39
N ASP A 226 -29.39 9.75 -2.19
CA ASP A 226 -28.75 8.60 -1.55
C ASP A 226 -29.80 7.56 -1.11
N ALA A 227 -30.95 8.03 -0.60
CA ALA A 227 -32.06 7.15 -0.23
C ALA A 227 -32.64 6.42 -1.45
N ASP A 228 -32.89 7.15 -2.55
CA ASP A 228 -33.35 6.57 -3.80
C ASP A 228 -32.32 5.59 -4.40
N LEU A 229 -31.04 5.94 -4.37
CA LEU A 229 -29.96 5.05 -4.84
C LEU A 229 -29.88 3.77 -4.00
N LEU A 230 -30.07 3.87 -2.68
CA LEU A 230 -30.10 2.72 -1.77
C LEU A 230 -31.25 1.76 -2.12
N ASP A 231 -32.45 2.32 -2.45
CA ASP A 231 -33.59 1.52 -2.89
C ASP A 231 -33.33 0.81 -4.22
N VAL A 232 -32.68 1.50 -5.19
CA VAL A 232 -32.29 0.89 -6.46
C VAL A 232 -31.31 -0.24 -6.27
N VAL A 233 -30.24 -0.01 -5.47
CA VAL A 233 -29.19 -0.99 -5.23
C VAL A 233 -29.75 -2.24 -4.53
N GLN A 234 -30.62 -2.06 -3.53
CA GLN A 234 -31.25 -3.18 -2.83
C GLN A 234 -32.13 -4.00 -3.75
N ALA A 235 -32.96 -3.36 -4.57
CA ALA A 235 -33.83 -4.07 -5.52
C ALA A 235 -32.98 -4.78 -6.60
N TRP A 236 -31.88 -4.19 -7.05
CA TRP A 236 -30.98 -4.85 -7.98
C TRP A 236 -30.28 -6.06 -7.34
N ALA A 237 -29.88 -5.97 -6.08
CA ALA A 237 -29.32 -7.10 -5.36
C ALA A 237 -30.32 -8.27 -5.24
N LEU A 238 -31.59 -7.99 -4.96
CA LEU A 238 -32.66 -9.00 -4.98
C LEU A 238 -32.77 -9.68 -6.36
N MET A 239 -32.73 -8.89 -7.43
CA MET A 239 -32.71 -9.43 -8.79
C MET A 239 -31.49 -10.33 -9.04
N CYS A 240 -30.31 -9.92 -8.60
CA CYS A 240 -29.09 -10.72 -8.74
C CYS A 240 -29.12 -11.99 -7.89
N ALA A 241 -29.81 -11.99 -6.75
CA ALA A 241 -30.07 -13.16 -5.93
C ALA A 241 -31.11 -14.11 -6.53
N GLY A 242 -31.83 -13.68 -7.60
CA GLY A 242 -32.84 -14.50 -8.30
C GLY A 242 -34.30 -14.17 -7.96
N ASP A 243 -34.54 -13.24 -7.03
CA ASP A 243 -35.89 -12.84 -6.63
C ASP A 243 -36.38 -11.65 -7.48
N LEU A 244 -36.78 -11.96 -8.72
CA LEU A 244 -37.23 -10.95 -9.69
C LEU A 244 -38.54 -10.26 -9.27
N ASP A 245 -39.46 -11.03 -8.67
CA ASP A 245 -40.79 -10.52 -8.32
C ASP A 245 -40.74 -9.56 -7.14
N ALA A 246 -39.88 -9.83 -6.14
CA ALA A 246 -39.65 -8.94 -5.01
C ALA A 246 -39.00 -7.61 -5.42
N ALA A 247 -38.17 -7.59 -6.47
CA ALA A 247 -37.49 -6.41 -6.95
C ALA A 247 -38.40 -5.42 -7.70
N LEU A 248 -39.45 -5.89 -8.38
CA LEU A 248 -40.27 -5.09 -9.32
C LEU A 248 -41.02 -3.93 -8.64
N GLY A 249 -41.70 -4.23 -7.54
CA GLY A 249 -42.48 -3.22 -6.81
C GLY A 249 -41.63 -2.04 -6.31
N PRO A 250 -40.54 -2.30 -5.57
CA PRO A 250 -39.57 -1.28 -5.13
C PRO A 250 -39.01 -0.44 -6.28
N LEU A 251 -38.51 -1.06 -7.36
CA LEU A 251 -37.94 -0.33 -8.51
C LEU A 251 -38.94 0.59 -9.20
N ARG A 252 -40.20 0.15 -9.39
CA ARG A 252 -41.25 1.01 -9.96
C ARG A 252 -41.62 2.18 -9.04
N ARG A 253 -41.49 2.02 -7.71
CA ARG A 253 -41.75 3.14 -6.77
C ARG A 253 -40.63 4.16 -6.83
N VAL A 254 -39.37 3.71 -6.72
CA VAL A 254 -38.21 4.61 -6.71
C VAL A 254 -38.06 5.33 -8.06
N ARG A 255 -38.37 4.65 -9.18
CA ARG A 255 -38.38 5.31 -10.48
C ARG A 255 -39.31 6.52 -10.52
N ARG A 256 -40.51 6.41 -9.93
CA ARG A 256 -41.48 7.54 -9.87
C ARG A 256 -40.95 8.71 -9.03
N SER A 257 -40.19 8.44 -7.97
CA SER A 257 -39.49 9.46 -7.17
C SER A 257 -38.42 10.15 -8.00
N VAL A 258 -37.50 9.35 -8.54
CA VAL A 258 -36.33 9.81 -9.29
C VAL A 258 -36.70 10.57 -10.57
N GLN A 259 -37.79 10.19 -11.27
CA GLN A 259 -38.27 10.91 -12.47
C GLN A 259 -38.79 12.32 -12.15
N ARG A 260 -39.25 12.58 -10.93
CA ARG A 260 -39.73 13.92 -10.52
C ARG A 260 -38.57 14.81 -10.07
N ASP A 261 -37.72 14.30 -9.19
CA ASP A 261 -36.78 15.12 -8.41
C ASP A 261 -35.32 14.63 -8.54
N GLY A 262 -35.07 13.50 -9.23
CA GLY A 262 -33.75 12.92 -9.38
C GLY A 262 -32.90 13.57 -10.46
N GLY A 263 -31.58 13.54 -10.28
CA GLY A 263 -30.62 13.96 -11.28
C GLY A 263 -30.57 13.06 -12.51
N VAL A 264 -29.91 13.53 -13.56
CA VAL A 264 -29.87 12.85 -14.89
C VAL A 264 -29.21 11.46 -14.76
N TRP A 265 -28.12 11.38 -14.03
CA TRP A 265 -27.40 10.12 -13.83
C TRP A 265 -28.25 9.09 -13.06
N LEU A 266 -28.91 9.50 -11.97
CA LEU A 266 -29.70 8.61 -11.13
C LEU A 266 -30.96 8.13 -11.88
N ARG A 267 -31.55 8.96 -12.72
CA ARG A 267 -32.62 8.54 -13.64
C ARG A 267 -32.16 7.43 -14.58
N GLY A 268 -31.03 7.65 -15.27
CA GLY A 268 -30.46 6.64 -16.16
C GLY A 268 -30.10 5.35 -15.45
N TYR A 269 -29.53 5.45 -14.21
CA TYR A 269 -29.17 4.30 -13.41
C TYR A 269 -30.39 3.47 -12.98
N THR A 270 -31.48 4.15 -12.59
CA THR A 270 -32.74 3.51 -12.23
C THR A 270 -33.39 2.84 -13.42
N ASP A 271 -33.45 3.54 -14.58
CA ASP A 271 -34.01 3.02 -15.82
C ASP A 271 -33.21 1.80 -16.32
N LEU A 272 -31.88 1.82 -16.24
CA LEU A 272 -31.03 0.68 -16.58
C LEU A 272 -31.35 -0.56 -15.72
N VAL A 273 -31.45 -0.39 -14.38
CA VAL A 273 -31.74 -1.50 -13.48
C VAL A 273 -33.16 -2.05 -13.70
N LEU A 274 -34.14 -1.18 -13.88
CA LEU A 274 -35.52 -1.61 -14.17
C LEU A 274 -35.61 -2.31 -15.53
N ALA A 275 -34.93 -1.82 -16.57
CA ALA A 275 -34.85 -2.46 -17.87
C ALA A 275 -34.29 -3.89 -17.77
N ARG A 276 -33.19 -4.08 -17.02
CA ARG A 276 -32.62 -5.40 -16.78
C ARG A 276 -33.59 -6.36 -16.09
N LEU A 277 -34.35 -5.86 -15.11
CA LEU A 277 -35.36 -6.64 -14.43
C LEU A 277 -36.48 -7.03 -15.37
N LEU A 278 -37.02 -6.06 -16.13
CA LEU A 278 -38.12 -6.31 -17.09
C LEU A 278 -37.68 -7.25 -18.22
N GLY A 279 -36.45 -7.10 -18.74
CA GLY A 279 -35.88 -8.03 -19.72
C GLY A 279 -35.75 -9.45 -19.17
N ALA A 280 -35.36 -9.61 -17.90
CA ALA A 280 -35.30 -10.91 -17.24
C ALA A 280 -36.71 -11.52 -17.06
N LEU A 281 -37.70 -10.70 -16.66
CA LEU A 281 -39.11 -11.13 -16.54
C LEU A 281 -39.68 -11.51 -17.90
N ALA A 282 -39.46 -10.69 -18.93
CA ALA A 282 -39.92 -10.95 -20.31
C ALA A 282 -39.39 -12.29 -20.83
N ARG A 283 -38.11 -12.60 -20.60
CA ARG A 283 -37.53 -13.89 -20.98
C ARG A 283 -38.08 -15.06 -20.17
N ARG A 284 -38.36 -14.87 -18.87
CA ARG A 284 -38.96 -15.91 -18.01
C ARG A 284 -40.40 -16.22 -18.44
N ASP A 285 -41.20 -15.18 -18.68
CA ASP A 285 -42.65 -15.30 -18.84
C ASP A 285 -43.08 -15.33 -20.33
N GLY A 286 -42.16 -15.07 -21.27
CA GLY A 286 -42.43 -15.02 -22.71
C GLY A 286 -43.23 -13.79 -23.14
N ASP A 287 -43.19 -12.69 -22.37
CA ASP A 287 -43.97 -11.48 -22.60
C ASP A 287 -43.19 -10.44 -23.44
N ALA A 288 -43.48 -10.36 -24.72
CA ALA A 288 -42.84 -9.42 -25.65
C ALA A 288 -43.14 -7.95 -25.31
N LEU A 289 -44.31 -7.61 -24.74
CA LEU A 289 -44.64 -6.24 -24.38
C LEU A 289 -43.80 -5.73 -23.23
N VAL A 290 -43.52 -6.59 -22.24
CA VAL A 290 -42.58 -6.28 -21.14
C VAL A 290 -41.17 -6.10 -21.69
N GLY A 291 -40.79 -6.90 -22.70
CA GLY A 291 -39.49 -6.74 -23.39
C GLY A 291 -39.38 -5.40 -24.14
N GLU A 292 -40.47 -4.93 -24.74
CA GLU A 292 -40.49 -3.59 -25.39
C GLU A 292 -40.37 -2.44 -24.38
N GLU A 293 -41.03 -2.55 -23.20
CA GLU A 293 -40.87 -1.58 -22.12
C GLU A 293 -39.39 -1.54 -21.67
N ALA A 294 -38.72 -2.69 -21.56
CA ALA A 294 -37.32 -2.77 -21.23
C ALA A 294 -36.41 -2.05 -22.24
N ILE A 295 -36.62 -2.25 -23.53
CA ILE A 295 -35.89 -1.53 -24.59
C ILE A 295 -36.08 -0.01 -24.48
N GLY A 296 -37.32 0.46 -24.29
CA GLY A 296 -37.57 1.89 -24.10
C GLY A 296 -36.76 2.49 -22.94
N LEU A 297 -36.73 1.80 -21.81
CA LEU A 297 -35.94 2.20 -20.65
C LEU A 297 -34.43 2.17 -20.89
N LEU A 298 -33.92 1.21 -21.67
CA LEU A 298 -32.51 1.16 -22.05
C LEU A 298 -32.12 2.35 -22.95
N VAL A 299 -33.00 2.79 -23.85
CA VAL A 299 -32.76 3.98 -24.67
C VAL A 299 -32.69 5.23 -23.78
N ASP A 300 -33.66 5.40 -22.86
CA ASP A 300 -33.66 6.51 -21.91
C ASP A 300 -32.38 6.50 -21.03
N ALA A 301 -31.97 5.33 -20.53
CA ALA A 301 -30.73 5.15 -19.76
C ALA A 301 -29.50 5.53 -20.58
N ALA A 302 -29.39 5.06 -21.83
CA ALA A 302 -28.27 5.41 -22.71
C ALA A 302 -28.19 6.92 -22.93
N GLY A 303 -29.32 7.60 -23.17
CA GLY A 303 -29.41 9.05 -23.30
C GLY A 303 -28.93 9.78 -22.04
N ALA A 304 -29.39 9.32 -20.87
CA ALA A 304 -28.99 9.89 -19.58
C ALA A 304 -27.49 9.73 -19.31
N PHE A 305 -26.90 8.56 -19.59
CA PHE A 305 -25.46 8.33 -19.42
C PHE A 305 -24.62 9.11 -20.44
N ALA A 306 -25.10 9.28 -21.67
CA ALA A 306 -24.43 10.15 -22.62
C ALA A 306 -24.41 11.62 -22.13
N ALA A 307 -25.51 12.11 -21.57
CA ALA A 307 -25.62 13.46 -21.04
C ALA A 307 -24.80 13.68 -19.76
N SER A 308 -24.71 12.68 -18.87
CA SER A 308 -23.93 12.74 -17.64
C SER A 308 -22.44 12.41 -17.82
N GLY A 309 -22.02 11.98 -19.01
CA GLY A 309 -20.63 11.59 -19.31
C GLY A 309 -20.21 10.21 -18.79
N ASP A 310 -21.14 9.39 -18.29
CA ASP A 310 -20.83 8.02 -17.83
C ASP A 310 -20.67 7.07 -19.01
N ARG A 311 -19.50 7.11 -19.63
CA ARG A 311 -19.15 6.30 -20.81
C ARG A 311 -19.24 4.80 -20.55
N ARG A 312 -18.93 4.36 -19.34
CA ARG A 312 -18.98 2.94 -18.97
C ARG A 312 -20.41 2.42 -19.05
N ARG A 313 -21.36 3.08 -18.36
CA ARG A 313 -22.76 2.67 -18.36
C ARG A 313 -23.45 2.92 -19.70
N TYR A 314 -23.05 3.95 -20.42
CA TYR A 314 -23.48 4.15 -21.80
C TYR A 314 -23.17 2.93 -22.68
N ARG A 315 -21.92 2.42 -22.65
CA ARG A 315 -21.54 1.21 -23.39
C ARG A 315 -22.34 -0.02 -22.95
N GLN A 316 -22.54 -0.17 -21.62
CA GLN A 316 -23.36 -1.28 -21.10
C GLN A 316 -24.79 -1.22 -21.65
N ALA A 317 -25.42 -0.05 -21.67
CA ALA A 317 -26.78 0.14 -22.24
C ALA A 317 -26.83 -0.19 -23.73
N LEU A 318 -25.85 0.26 -24.53
CA LEU A 318 -25.75 -0.08 -25.95
C LEU A 318 -25.66 -1.60 -26.20
N LEU A 319 -24.82 -2.30 -25.42
CA LEU A 319 -24.69 -3.75 -25.54
C LEU A 319 -26.02 -4.46 -25.22
N GLU A 320 -26.68 -4.06 -24.14
CA GLU A 320 -27.97 -4.63 -23.72
C GLU A 320 -29.08 -4.32 -24.72
N LEU A 321 -29.10 -3.12 -25.28
CA LEU A 321 -30.02 -2.77 -26.41
C LEU A 321 -29.84 -3.71 -27.61
N GLY A 322 -28.57 -4.02 -27.95
CA GLY A 322 -28.29 -4.96 -29.02
C GLY A 322 -28.79 -6.38 -28.70
N GLN A 323 -28.54 -6.86 -27.49
CA GLN A 323 -28.96 -8.19 -27.04
C GLN A 323 -30.49 -8.32 -26.94
N ASP A 324 -31.16 -7.40 -26.26
CA ASP A 324 -32.61 -7.46 -26.05
C ASP A 324 -33.39 -7.30 -27.38
N ASN A 325 -32.91 -6.47 -28.35
CA ASN A 325 -33.50 -6.43 -29.69
C ASN A 325 -33.28 -7.75 -30.46
N ALA A 326 -32.14 -8.41 -30.29
CA ALA A 326 -31.94 -9.73 -30.90
C ALA A 326 -32.88 -10.79 -30.29
N ASP A 327 -33.08 -10.79 -28.98
CA ASP A 327 -34.01 -11.68 -28.28
C ASP A 327 -35.47 -11.49 -28.74
N LEU A 328 -35.88 -10.25 -29.09
CA LEU A 328 -37.19 -9.92 -29.64
C LEU A 328 -37.31 -10.14 -31.15
N GLY A 329 -36.29 -10.72 -31.80
CA GLY A 329 -36.28 -11.02 -33.23
C GLY A 329 -36.17 -9.78 -34.13
N ARG A 330 -35.50 -8.72 -33.68
CA ARG A 330 -35.27 -7.46 -34.41
C ARG A 330 -33.77 -7.33 -34.82
N PRO A 331 -33.33 -8.09 -35.85
CA PRO A 331 -31.90 -8.16 -36.17
C PRO A 331 -31.28 -6.86 -36.70
N ALA A 332 -32.09 -6.00 -37.36
CA ALA A 332 -31.60 -4.73 -37.90
C ALA A 332 -31.31 -3.73 -36.78
N GLU A 333 -32.21 -3.60 -35.82
CA GLU A 333 -32.04 -2.77 -34.61
C GLU A 333 -30.94 -3.31 -33.72
N ALA A 334 -30.86 -4.64 -33.54
CA ALA A 334 -29.79 -5.28 -32.80
C ALA A 334 -28.41 -4.95 -33.39
N LEU A 335 -28.28 -5.06 -34.73
CA LEU A 335 -27.03 -4.73 -35.42
C LEU A 335 -26.67 -3.24 -35.24
N HIS A 336 -27.62 -2.34 -35.35
CA HIS A 336 -27.39 -0.91 -35.16
C HIS A 336 -26.76 -0.60 -33.79
N TRP A 337 -27.34 -1.15 -32.71
CA TRP A 337 -26.81 -0.92 -31.36
C TRP A 337 -25.47 -1.61 -31.10
N LEU A 338 -25.26 -2.81 -31.63
CA LEU A 338 -23.98 -3.53 -31.53
C LEU A 338 -22.86 -2.83 -32.30
N GLU A 339 -23.15 -2.21 -33.46
CA GLU A 339 -22.19 -1.39 -34.18
C GLU A 339 -21.82 -0.12 -33.41
N ALA A 340 -22.81 0.56 -32.80
CA ALA A 340 -22.55 1.70 -31.91
C ALA A 340 -21.68 1.30 -30.71
N TYR A 341 -21.99 0.17 -30.05
CA TYR A 341 -21.20 -0.41 -28.99
C TYR A 341 -19.75 -0.71 -29.45
N ARG A 342 -19.61 -1.38 -30.62
CA ARG A 342 -18.30 -1.71 -31.17
C ARG A 342 -17.47 -0.47 -31.49
N ALA A 343 -18.06 0.56 -32.02
CA ALA A 343 -17.39 1.81 -32.35
C ALA A 343 -16.84 2.52 -31.10
N ASP A 344 -17.61 2.55 -30.02
CA ASP A 344 -17.17 3.15 -28.74
C ASP A 344 -16.17 2.26 -27.99
N THR A 345 -16.41 0.95 -27.97
CA THR A 345 -15.50 -0.03 -27.32
C THR A 345 -14.16 -0.13 -28.04
N GLY A 346 -14.11 0.00 -29.37
CA GLY A 346 -12.88 0.01 -30.15
C GLY A 346 -11.94 1.15 -29.72
N ARG A 347 -12.49 2.32 -29.43
CA ARG A 347 -11.72 3.45 -28.87
C ARG A 347 -11.21 3.15 -27.47
N ALA A 348 -12.04 2.57 -26.61
CA ALA A 348 -11.66 2.19 -25.26
C ALA A 348 -10.56 1.10 -25.23
N HIS A 349 -10.64 0.07 -26.08
CA HIS A 349 -9.62 -0.98 -26.20
C HIS A 349 -8.27 -0.46 -26.71
N ALA A 350 -8.27 0.50 -27.63
CA ALA A 350 -7.02 1.12 -28.08
C ALA A 350 -6.31 1.85 -26.94
N ARG A 351 -7.06 2.59 -26.11
CA ARG A 351 -6.54 3.25 -24.90
C ARG A 351 -6.09 2.25 -23.84
N GLY A 352 -6.86 1.19 -23.61
CA GLY A 352 -6.50 0.12 -22.67
C GLY A 352 -5.17 -0.54 -23.00
N ARG A 353 -4.84 -0.77 -24.28
CA ARG A 353 -3.54 -1.30 -24.69
C ARG A 353 -2.38 -0.37 -24.35
N GLN A 354 -2.56 0.94 -24.52
CA GLN A 354 -1.55 1.94 -24.14
C GLN A 354 -1.34 1.94 -22.63
N MET A 355 -2.42 1.88 -21.85
CA MET A 355 -2.38 1.76 -20.40
C MET A 355 -1.60 0.53 -19.92
N TRP A 356 -1.90 -0.66 -20.48
CA TRP A 356 -1.18 -1.89 -20.16
C TRP A 356 0.32 -1.79 -20.47
N ALA A 357 0.68 -1.18 -21.60
CA ALA A 357 2.07 -0.95 -21.95
C ALA A 357 2.77 -0.01 -20.93
N ALA A 358 2.12 1.09 -20.55
CA ALA A 358 2.64 2.00 -19.55
C ALA A 358 2.82 1.34 -18.17
N MET A 359 1.85 0.56 -17.71
CA MET A 359 1.92 -0.21 -16.47
C MET A 359 3.06 -1.23 -16.50
N PHE A 360 3.24 -1.93 -17.62
CA PHE A 360 4.33 -2.90 -17.77
C PHE A 360 5.70 -2.23 -17.65
N VAL A 361 5.90 -1.10 -18.31
CA VAL A 361 7.15 -0.32 -18.22
C VAL A 361 7.38 0.17 -16.78
N ARG A 362 6.34 0.68 -16.11
CA ARG A 362 6.45 1.15 -14.72
C ARG A 362 6.82 0.00 -13.77
N ARG A 363 6.15 -1.14 -13.89
CA ARG A 363 6.46 -2.33 -13.07
C ARG A 363 7.89 -2.82 -13.28
N SER A 364 8.39 -2.78 -14.52
CA SER A 364 9.79 -3.08 -14.82
C SER A 364 10.76 -2.12 -14.13
N ARG A 365 10.46 -0.81 -14.16
CA ARG A 365 11.30 0.22 -13.49
C ARG A 365 11.30 0.05 -11.97
N LEU A 366 10.15 -0.22 -11.36
CA LEU A 366 10.05 -0.48 -9.91
C LEU A 366 10.89 -1.69 -9.51
N ARG A 367 10.77 -2.81 -10.24
CA ARG A 367 11.59 -4.01 -9.98
C ARG A 367 13.08 -3.74 -10.13
N GLU A 368 13.48 -2.94 -11.12
CA GLU A 368 14.88 -2.58 -11.30
C GLU A 368 15.37 -1.67 -10.17
N ALA A 369 14.56 -0.68 -9.74
CA ALA A 369 14.88 0.16 -8.59
C ALA A 369 14.99 -0.65 -7.29
N GLU A 370 14.10 -1.61 -7.06
CA GLU A 370 14.15 -2.52 -5.91
C GLU A 370 15.43 -3.38 -5.92
N ARG A 371 15.80 -3.92 -7.09
CA ARG A 371 17.06 -4.67 -7.25
C ARG A 371 18.28 -3.80 -6.96
N GLN A 372 18.30 -2.59 -7.50
CA GLN A 372 19.39 -1.64 -7.25
C GLN A 372 19.45 -1.24 -5.77
N ALA A 373 18.32 -0.96 -5.15
CA ALA A 373 18.25 -0.66 -3.73
C ALA A 373 18.73 -1.84 -2.85
N ALA A 374 18.37 -3.08 -3.21
CA ALA A 374 18.84 -4.29 -2.52
C ALA A 374 20.35 -4.46 -2.67
N LEU A 375 20.89 -4.26 -3.87
CA LEU A 375 22.34 -4.30 -4.12
C LEU A 375 23.09 -3.21 -3.34
N LEU A 376 22.58 -1.98 -3.35
CA LEU A 376 23.18 -0.88 -2.58
C LEU A 376 23.14 -1.14 -1.08
N ARG A 377 22.05 -1.69 -0.54
CA ARG A 377 21.95 -2.11 0.86
C ARG A 377 22.98 -3.18 1.18
N ARG A 378 23.11 -4.17 0.31
CA ARG A 378 24.09 -5.25 0.47
C ARG A 378 25.52 -4.70 0.51
N HIS A 379 25.91 -3.88 -0.45
CA HIS A 379 27.22 -3.24 -0.49
C HIS A 379 27.47 -2.29 0.70
N ALA A 380 26.43 -1.68 1.24
CA ALA A 380 26.56 -0.75 2.36
C ALA A 380 26.67 -1.45 3.72
N LEU A 381 26.17 -2.66 3.87
CA LEU A 381 26.01 -3.35 5.16
C LEU A 381 26.77 -4.68 5.27
N GLU A 382 27.21 -5.26 4.15
CA GLU A 382 27.99 -6.50 4.12
C GLU A 382 29.48 -6.21 3.80
N ASP A 383 30.35 -7.05 4.30
CA ASP A 383 31.77 -7.07 3.95
C ASP A 383 31.93 -7.90 2.65
N PRO A 384 32.50 -7.32 1.58
CA PRO A 384 32.57 -7.99 0.28
C PRO A 384 33.49 -9.22 0.24
N LEU A 385 34.43 -9.34 1.20
CA LEU A 385 35.36 -10.46 1.27
C LEU A 385 34.73 -11.68 1.96
N THR A 386 34.11 -11.46 3.11
CA THR A 386 33.64 -12.54 4.00
C THR A 386 32.13 -12.78 3.91
N GLY A 387 31.38 -11.84 3.34
CA GLY A 387 29.90 -11.91 3.31
C GLY A 387 29.25 -11.73 4.69
N LEU A 388 30.03 -11.42 5.73
CA LEU A 388 29.50 -11.03 7.04
C LEU A 388 28.97 -9.59 7.01
N GLY A 389 28.18 -9.21 8.00
CA GLY A 389 27.90 -7.80 8.23
C GLY A 389 29.20 -7.01 8.43
N ASN A 390 29.29 -5.82 7.83
CA ASN A 390 30.45 -4.94 8.03
C ASN A 390 30.32 -4.11 9.32
N ARG A 391 31.35 -3.35 9.66
CA ARG A 391 31.38 -2.47 10.84
C ARG A 391 30.15 -1.56 10.92
N ARG A 392 29.72 -0.99 9.80
CA ARG A 392 28.54 -0.10 9.76
C ARG A 392 27.25 -0.84 10.12
N SER A 393 27.13 -2.09 9.68
CA SER A 393 26.03 -2.98 10.06
C SER A 393 26.05 -3.28 11.56
N ALA A 394 27.23 -3.61 12.12
CA ALA A 394 27.41 -3.84 13.54
C ALA A 394 27.05 -2.61 14.40
N GLU A 395 27.56 -1.43 14.05
CA GLU A 395 27.28 -0.18 14.77
C GLU A 395 25.78 0.16 14.77
N ARG A 396 25.10 -0.02 13.61
CA ARG A 396 23.66 0.17 13.49
C ARG A 396 22.90 -0.82 14.38
N ARG A 397 23.27 -2.07 14.37
CA ARG A 397 22.62 -3.12 15.17
C ARG A 397 22.83 -2.90 16.66
N LEU A 398 24.05 -2.60 17.07
CA LEU A 398 24.39 -2.31 18.47
C LEU A 398 23.62 -1.10 19.02
N GLY A 399 23.34 -0.11 18.17
CA GLY A 399 22.51 1.05 18.54
C GLY A 399 21.04 0.72 18.85
N THR A 400 20.56 -0.48 18.49
CA THR A 400 19.18 -0.92 18.79
C THR A 400 19.04 -1.63 20.14
N PHE A 401 20.14 -2.06 20.76
CA PHE A 401 20.09 -2.74 22.06
C PHE A 401 19.90 -1.74 23.21
N ARG A 402 19.00 -2.08 24.11
CA ARG A 402 18.83 -1.38 25.40
C ARG A 402 19.61 -2.13 26.46
N LEU A 403 20.75 -1.54 26.86
CA LEU A 403 21.60 -2.14 27.88
C LEU A 403 20.92 -2.11 29.25
N GLY A 404 20.95 -3.24 29.95
CA GLY A 404 20.36 -3.41 31.27
C GLY A 404 19.00 -4.14 31.28
N GLU A 405 18.27 -4.20 30.17
CA GLU A 405 17.02 -5.02 30.10
C GLU A 405 17.36 -6.52 30.12
N GLU A 406 18.28 -6.90 29.26
CA GLU A 406 18.82 -8.28 29.17
C GLU A 406 20.34 -8.25 29.12
N PRO A 407 21.04 -9.35 29.51
CA PRO A 407 22.48 -9.39 29.38
C PRO A 407 22.87 -9.32 27.90
N LEU A 408 23.88 -8.52 27.61
CA LEU A 408 24.48 -8.42 26.28
C LEU A 408 25.97 -8.61 26.38
N SER A 409 26.53 -9.61 25.69
CA SER A 409 27.97 -9.81 25.58
C SER A 409 28.48 -9.43 24.19
N LEU A 410 29.62 -8.78 24.15
CA LEU A 410 30.40 -8.50 22.95
C LEU A 410 31.74 -9.22 23.02
N ALA A 411 32.17 -9.80 21.91
CA ALA A 411 33.47 -10.37 21.77
C ALA A 411 34.20 -9.79 20.56
N VAL A 412 35.39 -9.23 20.80
CA VAL A 412 36.30 -8.79 19.73
C VAL A 412 37.27 -9.94 19.48
N VAL A 413 37.32 -10.38 18.23
CA VAL A 413 38.13 -11.53 17.76
C VAL A 413 39.16 -11.00 16.78
N ASP A 414 40.41 -11.40 16.91
CA ASP A 414 41.51 -10.99 16.02
C ASP A 414 42.31 -12.21 15.60
N VAL A 415 42.65 -12.28 14.34
CA VAL A 415 43.44 -13.39 13.78
C VAL A 415 44.90 -13.20 14.14
N ASP A 416 45.42 -14.12 14.95
CA ASP A 416 46.79 -14.04 15.46
C ASP A 416 47.81 -14.07 14.32
N ARG A 417 48.78 -13.13 14.37
CA ARG A 417 49.89 -13.03 13.41
C ARG A 417 49.44 -12.92 11.94
N PHE A 418 48.26 -12.36 11.68
CA PHE A 418 47.72 -12.28 10.33
C PHE A 418 48.64 -11.56 9.34
N LYS A 419 49.42 -10.58 9.82
CA LYS A 419 50.44 -9.93 9.01
C LYS A 419 51.51 -10.92 8.52
N GLU A 420 51.99 -11.84 9.40
CA GLU A 420 52.97 -12.86 9.06
C GLU A 420 52.37 -13.80 7.98
N VAL A 421 51.10 -14.18 8.07
CA VAL A 421 50.40 -14.96 7.03
C VAL A 421 50.46 -14.26 5.67
N ASN A 422 50.19 -12.97 5.60
CA ASN A 422 50.28 -12.19 4.37
C ASN A 422 51.73 -12.05 3.85
N ASP A 423 52.68 -11.83 4.73
CA ASP A 423 54.09 -11.62 4.37
C ASP A 423 54.74 -12.94 3.91
N ASP A 424 54.39 -14.09 4.51
CA ASP A 424 54.93 -15.41 4.18
C ASP A 424 54.33 -16.03 2.91
N THR A 425 53.12 -15.62 2.54
CA THR A 425 52.37 -16.20 1.38
C THR A 425 52.01 -15.14 0.35
N SER A 426 50.78 -14.64 0.41
CA SER A 426 50.26 -13.53 -0.42
C SER A 426 48.97 -12.99 0.17
N HIS A 427 48.59 -11.79 -0.23
CA HIS A 427 47.25 -11.22 0.14
C HIS A 427 46.09 -12.14 -0.24
N THR A 428 46.20 -12.91 -1.34
CA THR A 428 45.17 -13.87 -1.76
C THR A 428 45.00 -15.01 -0.75
N HIS A 429 46.06 -15.48 -0.15
CA HIS A 429 46.00 -16.49 0.93
C HIS A 429 45.47 -15.89 2.23
N GLY A 430 45.88 -14.69 2.60
CA GLY A 430 45.27 -13.96 3.71
C GLY A 430 43.77 -13.76 3.56
N ASP A 431 43.32 -13.42 2.35
CA ASP A 431 41.89 -13.34 2.03
C ASP A 431 41.16 -14.67 2.20
N ALA A 432 41.78 -15.78 1.82
CA ALA A 432 41.23 -17.12 1.99
C ALA A 432 41.17 -17.50 3.50
N VAL A 433 42.20 -17.14 4.29
CA VAL A 433 42.17 -17.30 5.75
C VAL A 433 41.02 -16.52 6.38
N LEU A 434 40.82 -15.26 6.01
CA LEU A 434 39.72 -14.46 6.55
C LEU A 434 38.35 -15.01 6.19
N ARG A 435 38.15 -15.52 4.95
CA ARG A 435 36.89 -16.19 4.56
C ARG A 435 36.66 -17.44 5.41
N ARG A 436 37.66 -18.27 5.57
CA ARG A 436 37.55 -19.50 6.35
C ARG A 436 37.29 -19.24 7.83
N VAL A 437 37.97 -18.24 8.43
CA VAL A 437 37.67 -17.79 9.80
C VAL A 437 36.25 -17.30 9.92
N ALA A 438 35.79 -16.48 8.98
CA ALA A 438 34.41 -15.96 8.96
C ALA A 438 33.36 -17.08 8.89
N ASP A 439 33.63 -18.11 8.07
CA ASP A 439 32.74 -19.27 7.94
C ASP A 439 32.72 -20.09 9.24
N LEU A 440 33.89 -20.35 9.86
CA LEU A 440 33.98 -21.04 11.14
C LEU A 440 33.25 -20.28 12.26
N LEU A 441 33.43 -18.96 12.33
CA LEU A 441 32.72 -18.13 13.32
C LEU A 441 31.21 -18.21 13.12
N ARG A 442 30.73 -18.22 11.89
CA ARG A 442 29.28 -18.32 11.55
C ARG A 442 28.74 -19.71 11.86
N GLU A 443 29.43 -20.77 11.46
CA GLU A 443 29.00 -22.17 11.64
C GLU A 443 28.90 -22.56 13.12
N HIS A 444 29.78 -22.03 13.96
CA HIS A 444 29.83 -22.33 15.39
C HIS A 444 29.04 -21.34 16.26
N SER A 445 28.40 -20.33 15.67
CA SER A 445 27.47 -19.42 16.34
C SER A 445 26.05 -20.00 16.33
N ARG A 446 25.28 -19.76 17.40
CA ARG A 446 23.87 -20.20 17.48
C ARG A 446 22.97 -19.24 16.71
N THR A 447 21.74 -19.70 16.42
CA THR A 447 20.69 -18.80 15.94
C THR A 447 20.45 -17.68 16.95
N GLY A 448 20.65 -16.44 16.53
CA GLY A 448 20.56 -15.24 17.39
C GLY A 448 21.89 -14.61 17.75
N ASP A 449 23.01 -15.33 17.66
CA ASP A 449 24.35 -14.72 17.69
C ASP A 449 24.65 -14.06 16.33
N GLU A 450 25.33 -12.93 16.36
CA GLU A 450 25.59 -12.14 15.16
C GLU A 450 27.10 -11.94 15.00
N VAL A 451 27.62 -12.21 13.79
CA VAL A 451 29.05 -12.10 13.48
C VAL A 451 29.26 -11.03 12.43
N TYR A 452 30.23 -10.15 12.68
CA TYR A 452 30.57 -9.04 11.82
C TYR A 452 32.08 -8.98 11.56
N ARG A 453 32.47 -8.52 10.36
CA ARG A 453 33.84 -8.11 10.14
C ARG A 453 34.02 -6.66 10.55
N TRP A 454 34.82 -6.42 11.62
CA TRP A 454 34.94 -5.09 12.20
C TRP A 454 35.99 -4.23 11.47
N ALA A 455 37.18 -4.74 11.26
CA ALA A 455 38.24 -4.09 10.49
C ALA A 455 39.34 -5.10 10.14
N GLY A 456 39.92 -5.03 8.95
CA GLY A 456 41.07 -5.84 8.58
C GLY A 456 40.92 -7.34 8.91
N ASP A 457 41.65 -7.78 9.95
CA ASP A 457 41.67 -9.13 10.53
C ASP A 457 40.83 -9.26 11.81
N GLU A 458 40.07 -8.21 12.17
CA GLU A 458 39.22 -8.18 13.35
C GLU A 458 37.75 -8.49 13.05
N PHE A 459 37.16 -9.34 13.89
CA PHE A 459 35.74 -9.67 13.85
C PHE A 459 35.08 -9.27 15.18
N LEU A 460 33.79 -8.96 15.10
CA LEU A 460 32.95 -8.70 16.25
C LEU A 460 31.85 -9.74 16.33
N VAL A 461 31.70 -10.39 17.46
CA VAL A 461 30.62 -11.31 17.76
C VAL A 461 29.73 -10.68 18.81
N VAL A 462 28.44 -10.57 18.48
CA VAL A 462 27.40 -10.06 19.37
C VAL A 462 26.58 -11.23 19.87
N LEU A 463 26.46 -11.35 21.18
CA LEU A 463 25.79 -12.45 21.88
C LEU A 463 24.64 -11.88 22.72
N PRO A 464 23.45 -11.69 22.13
CA PRO A 464 22.29 -11.26 22.87
C PRO A 464 21.88 -12.29 23.94
N THR A 465 21.38 -11.82 25.06
CA THR A 465 20.93 -12.65 26.20
C THR A 465 21.98 -13.55 26.83
N ALA A 466 23.27 -13.37 26.48
CA ALA A 466 24.37 -14.18 27.04
C ALA A 466 25.03 -13.49 28.24
N THR A 467 25.12 -14.20 29.34
CA THR A 467 25.93 -13.82 30.50
C THR A 467 27.43 -14.03 30.20
N GLU A 468 28.34 -13.41 30.99
CA GLU A 468 29.78 -13.52 30.77
C GLU A 468 30.26 -14.99 30.75
N PRO A 469 29.89 -15.87 31.70
CA PRO A 469 30.32 -17.27 31.64
C PRO A 469 29.85 -17.99 30.38
N GLN A 470 28.61 -17.70 29.93
CA GLN A 470 28.06 -18.28 28.70
C GLN A 470 28.81 -17.78 27.45
N ALA A 471 29.09 -16.48 27.40
CA ALA A 471 29.83 -15.86 26.31
C ALA A 471 31.25 -16.44 26.22
N VAL A 472 31.94 -16.62 27.36
CA VAL A 472 33.30 -17.23 27.42
C VAL A 472 33.25 -18.66 26.86
N VAL A 473 32.25 -19.48 27.22
CA VAL A 473 32.12 -20.85 26.72
C VAL A 473 31.92 -20.87 25.20
N VAL A 474 31.07 -19.96 24.68
CA VAL A 474 30.87 -19.84 23.24
C VAL A 474 32.14 -19.41 22.54
N MET A 475 32.86 -18.42 23.08
CA MET A 475 34.08 -17.91 22.46
C MET A 475 35.24 -18.94 22.53
N GLU A 476 35.35 -19.74 23.57
CA GLU A 476 36.33 -20.84 23.62
C GLU A 476 36.02 -21.93 22.58
N ARG A 477 34.73 -22.23 22.34
CA ARG A 477 34.33 -23.12 21.26
C ARG A 477 34.76 -22.57 19.89
N LEU A 478 34.48 -21.27 19.63
CA LEU A 478 34.89 -20.61 18.39
C LEU A 478 36.40 -20.58 18.22
N ARG A 479 37.15 -20.24 19.30
CA ARG A 479 38.62 -20.25 19.30
C ARG A 479 39.16 -21.64 18.96
N SER A 480 38.63 -22.69 19.61
CA SER A 480 39.04 -24.08 19.36
C SER A 480 38.72 -24.52 17.93
N ALA A 481 37.54 -24.17 17.42
CA ALA A 481 37.17 -24.48 16.04
C ALA A 481 38.13 -23.88 15.01
N VAL A 482 38.60 -22.65 15.22
CA VAL A 482 39.61 -22.04 14.36
C VAL A 482 40.98 -22.72 14.52
N ALA A 483 41.40 -23.01 15.75
CA ALA A 483 42.71 -23.62 16.02
C ALA A 483 42.83 -25.09 15.56
N GLU A 484 41.70 -25.81 15.53
CA GLU A 484 41.60 -27.23 15.14
C GLU A 484 41.20 -27.42 13.67
N ALA A 485 40.88 -26.33 12.95
CA ALA A 485 40.52 -26.40 11.56
C ALA A 485 41.67 -26.88 10.68
N ASP A 486 41.35 -27.58 9.60
CA ASP A 486 42.35 -28.00 8.61
C ASP A 486 42.74 -26.81 7.72
N TRP A 487 44.00 -26.40 7.77
CA TRP A 487 44.58 -25.30 6.99
C TRP A 487 45.58 -25.81 5.93
N THR A 488 45.66 -27.12 5.69
CA THR A 488 46.67 -27.74 4.80
C THR A 488 46.52 -27.32 3.34
N ASP A 489 45.33 -27.02 2.90
CA ASP A 489 45.03 -26.52 1.54
C ASP A 489 45.61 -25.12 1.27
N LEU A 490 45.85 -24.33 2.32
CA LEU A 490 46.43 -23.00 2.22
C LEU A 490 47.97 -22.97 2.37
N GLN A 491 48.63 -24.12 2.58
CA GLN A 491 50.09 -24.26 2.69
C GLN A 491 50.75 -23.28 3.68
N LEU A 492 50.10 -23.06 4.82
CA LEU A 492 50.58 -22.13 5.85
C LEU A 492 51.71 -22.76 6.65
N SER A 493 52.70 -21.94 7.04
CA SER A 493 53.86 -22.36 7.86
C SER A 493 53.48 -22.67 9.31
N GLU A 494 52.43 -21.99 9.84
CA GLU A 494 51.91 -22.18 11.20
C GLU A 494 50.38 -22.30 11.18
N PRO A 495 49.76 -22.97 12.18
CA PRO A 495 48.30 -23.02 12.30
C PRO A 495 47.71 -21.63 12.57
N VAL A 496 46.56 -21.34 11.97
CA VAL A 496 45.82 -20.11 12.25
C VAL A 496 45.13 -20.21 13.59
N THR A 497 45.33 -19.20 14.44
CA THR A 497 44.64 -19.08 15.72
C THR A 497 44.00 -17.71 15.86
N VAL A 498 43.13 -17.57 16.84
CA VAL A 498 42.48 -16.28 17.16
C VAL A 498 42.64 -15.95 18.65
N SER A 499 42.86 -14.68 18.93
CA SER A 499 42.75 -14.11 20.27
C SER A 499 41.41 -13.43 20.42
N ILE A 500 40.79 -13.57 21.59
CA ILE A 500 39.41 -13.09 21.82
C ILE A 500 39.33 -12.34 23.16
N GLY A 501 38.76 -11.15 23.12
CA GLY A 501 38.37 -10.38 24.30
C GLY A 501 36.86 -10.31 24.44
N VAL A 502 36.32 -10.61 25.60
CA VAL A 502 34.89 -10.63 25.89
C VAL A 502 34.55 -9.59 26.94
N ALA A 503 33.46 -8.87 26.75
CA ALA A 503 32.87 -8.00 27.76
C ALA A 503 31.35 -8.16 27.78
N THR A 504 30.76 -8.05 28.97
CA THR A 504 29.32 -8.27 29.19
C THR A 504 28.70 -7.09 29.93
N ALA A 505 27.61 -6.56 29.38
CA ALA A 505 26.67 -5.71 30.09
C ALA A 505 25.64 -6.64 30.78
N PRO A 506 25.59 -6.69 32.12
CA PRO A 506 24.63 -7.53 32.83
C PRO A 506 23.21 -6.95 32.73
N ALA A 507 22.19 -7.80 32.91
CA ALA A 507 20.84 -7.32 33.22
C ALA A 507 20.84 -6.63 34.59
N VAL A 508 20.06 -5.59 34.75
CA VAL A 508 19.93 -4.80 35.99
C VAL A 508 18.47 -4.92 36.47
N ALA A 509 18.27 -4.91 37.78
CA ALA A 509 16.96 -4.90 38.36
C ALA A 509 16.18 -3.61 37.97
N ASP A 510 14.86 -3.73 37.85
CA ASP A 510 13.98 -2.61 37.46
C ASP A 510 14.27 -1.32 38.25
N GLY A 511 14.51 -0.24 37.50
CA GLY A 511 14.76 1.10 38.05
C GLY A 511 16.22 1.41 38.44
N GLN A 512 17.17 0.48 38.25
CA GLN A 512 18.58 0.77 38.43
C GLN A 512 19.26 1.13 37.11
N PRO A 513 20.18 2.14 37.08
CA PRO A 513 20.94 2.44 35.86
C PRO A 513 21.89 1.30 35.52
N SER A 514 22.03 0.95 34.26
CA SER A 514 23.05 0.01 33.81
C SER A 514 24.43 0.53 34.14
N PRO A 515 25.37 -0.31 34.66
CA PRO A 515 26.74 0.08 34.90
C PRO A 515 27.50 0.38 33.60
N VAL A 516 26.94 0.00 32.45
CA VAL A 516 27.54 0.24 31.13
C VAL A 516 26.74 1.35 30.42
N VAL A 517 27.41 2.48 30.16
CA VAL A 517 26.78 3.70 29.61
C VAL A 517 26.41 3.57 28.11
N GLY A 518 26.89 2.56 27.41
CA GLY A 518 26.60 2.33 26.01
C GLY A 518 27.43 1.22 25.39
N TRP A 519 27.03 0.72 24.25
CA TRP A 519 27.72 -0.37 23.56
C TRP A 519 29.19 -0.05 23.24
N ARG A 520 29.55 1.24 23.05
CA ARG A 520 30.96 1.62 22.80
C ARG A 520 31.84 1.33 24.01
N ALA A 521 31.39 1.66 25.23
CA ALA A 521 32.14 1.32 26.45
C ALA A 521 32.26 -0.19 26.63
N LEU A 522 31.24 -0.96 26.24
CA LEU A 522 31.30 -2.41 26.24
C LEU A 522 32.33 -2.95 25.23
N PHE A 523 32.35 -2.38 24.03
CA PHE A 523 33.32 -2.71 22.99
C PHE A 523 34.74 -2.38 23.45
N ASP A 524 35.00 -1.19 23.99
CA ASP A 524 36.30 -0.77 24.48
C ASP A 524 36.83 -1.73 25.59
N THR A 525 35.92 -2.20 26.45
CA THR A 525 36.25 -3.21 27.47
C THR A 525 36.65 -4.55 26.84
N ALA A 526 35.91 -5.01 25.83
CA ALA A 526 36.27 -6.23 25.11
C ALA A 526 37.61 -6.10 24.39
N ASP A 527 37.90 -4.95 23.79
CA ASP A 527 39.20 -4.68 23.14
C ASP A 527 40.37 -4.70 24.13
N LEU A 528 40.19 -4.14 25.32
CA LEU A 528 41.19 -4.26 26.40
C LEU A 528 41.45 -5.71 26.80
N HIS A 529 40.43 -6.55 26.87
CA HIS A 529 40.57 -7.98 27.12
C HIS A 529 41.28 -8.70 25.96
N LEU A 530 40.99 -8.33 24.71
CA LEU A 530 41.69 -8.84 23.53
C LEU A 530 43.20 -8.50 23.60
N PHE A 531 43.53 -7.25 23.93
CA PHE A 531 44.90 -6.85 24.10
C PHE A 531 45.61 -7.69 25.19
N SER A 532 44.91 -7.98 26.30
CA SER A 532 45.40 -8.89 27.34
C SER A 532 45.64 -10.30 26.82
N ALA A 533 44.70 -10.85 26.00
CA ALA A 533 44.83 -12.16 25.37
C ALA A 533 46.12 -12.25 24.51
N LYS A 534 46.33 -11.23 23.67
CA LYS A 534 47.54 -11.14 22.81
C LYS A 534 48.84 -11.10 23.61
N ARG A 535 48.87 -10.33 24.71
CA ARG A 535 50.07 -10.21 25.58
C ARG A 535 50.40 -11.49 26.34
N LEU A 536 49.39 -12.27 26.73
CA LEU A 536 49.54 -13.50 27.51
C LEU A 536 49.90 -14.72 26.67
N GLY A 537 50.16 -14.56 25.38
CA GLY A 537 50.66 -15.64 24.50
C GLY A 537 49.67 -16.04 23.39
N ARG A 538 48.67 -15.22 23.09
CA ARG A 538 47.70 -15.44 22.01
C ARG A 538 46.85 -16.70 22.16
N ASN A 539 46.08 -17.06 21.13
CA ASN A 539 45.22 -18.25 21.06
C ASN A 539 44.43 -18.50 22.36
N ARG A 540 43.73 -17.51 22.85
CA ARG A 540 42.95 -17.58 24.11
C ARG A 540 41.80 -16.59 24.16
N VAL A 541 40.85 -16.87 25.04
CA VAL A 541 39.79 -15.97 25.43
C VAL A 541 40.12 -15.27 26.74
N ARG A 542 39.82 -13.97 26.83
CA ARG A 542 39.92 -13.19 28.09
C ARG A 542 38.61 -12.43 28.33
N ALA A 543 38.18 -12.44 29.59
CA ALA A 543 37.04 -11.73 30.11
C ALA A 543 37.34 -11.17 31.50
N HIS A 544 36.42 -10.38 32.08
CA HIS A 544 36.56 -9.87 33.43
C HIS A 544 36.48 -11.05 34.43
N GLY A 545 37.44 -11.22 35.29
CA GLY A 545 37.46 -12.28 36.33
C GLY A 545 37.91 -13.68 35.87
N ALA A 546 38.40 -13.85 34.64
CA ALA A 546 39.06 -15.10 34.28
C ALA A 546 40.36 -15.28 35.07
N ALA A 547 40.33 -16.19 36.05
CA ALA A 547 41.51 -16.55 36.87
C ALA A 547 42.65 -16.98 35.95
N GLU A 548 43.89 -16.58 36.29
CA GLU A 548 45.10 -17.13 35.65
C GLU A 548 45.06 -18.66 35.77
N PRO A 549 45.32 -19.42 34.70
CA PRO A 549 45.58 -20.84 34.86
C PRO A 549 46.78 -21.02 35.76
N ALA A 550 46.60 -21.71 36.88
CA ALA A 550 47.67 -22.02 37.82
C ALA A 550 48.87 -22.59 37.06
N ALA A 551 50.05 -21.96 37.21
CA ALA A 551 51.28 -22.43 36.64
C ALA A 551 51.51 -23.88 37.12
N VAL A 552 51.49 -24.84 36.20
CA VAL A 552 51.92 -26.20 36.48
C VAL A 552 53.40 -26.14 36.74
N GLU A 553 53.80 -26.08 38.04
CA GLU A 553 55.14 -26.32 38.45
C GLU A 553 55.56 -27.70 37.93
N ARG A 554 56.41 -27.72 36.90
CA ARG A 554 57.20 -28.92 36.58
C ARG A 554 58.17 -29.16 37.70
N GLY A 555 57.74 -30.04 38.61
CA GLY A 555 58.64 -30.55 39.66
C GLY A 555 59.88 -31.15 39.02
N ALA A 556 61.01 -30.56 39.30
CA ALA A 556 62.32 -31.20 39.14
C ALA A 556 62.39 -32.39 40.11
N SER A 557 62.50 -33.58 39.55
CA SER A 557 62.93 -34.74 40.31
C SER A 557 64.29 -35.21 39.77
N ALA A 558 65.21 -35.32 40.66
CA ALA A 558 66.59 -35.75 40.56
C ALA A 558 66.84 -37.09 39.85
#